data_3273e4a0769fc9aa6b98edfc80cc2400
#
_entry.id   3273e4a0769fc9aa6b98edfc80cc2400
#
_cell.length_a   1.000
_cell.length_b   1.000
_cell.length_c   1.000
_cell.angle_alpha   90.00
_cell.angle_beta   90.00
_cell.angle_gamma   90.00
#
_symmetry.space_group_name_H-M   'P 1'
#
loop_
_entity.id
_entity.type
_entity.pdbx_description
1 polymer ?
#
loop_
_entity_poly.entity_id
_entity_poly.type
_entity_poly.pdbx_seq_one_letter_code
_entity_poly.pdbx_strand_id
1 'polypeptide(L)'
;GRVAAIRFKVNLPNYGVFDEKRVFARGPVAGPMTIRGVRIGVPICEDTWLEESAEYENVVECLAETGAEILIVPNGSPYARGKSDIRLSVSVARVTESDLPLVYLNQVGGQDELVFDGASFVLNADRSLAAQLPAFEKSLVTLQWTKSAAGWRCTGPVTPQIDGDKADYAACVLGLRDYVQKNGFPGVLLGVSGGIDSALCAAIAVDALGAERVRGVMLPFRFTAQVSLDDAAKLAKALGIRYEVLPIAAAVNGFEDILAGTFAGLP
;
A
#
# COMPACT_ATOMS: atom_id res chain seq x y z
N GLY A 1 15.27 23.69 -13.20
CA GLY A 1 14.87 24.07 -11.87
C GLY A 1 16.07 24.14 -10.93
N ARG A 2 15.92 24.79 -9.78
CA ARG A 2 16.95 24.91 -8.73
C ARG A 2 16.42 24.32 -7.44
N VAL A 3 17.24 23.53 -6.73
CA VAL A 3 16.94 23.06 -5.37
C VAL A 3 16.98 24.28 -4.43
N ALA A 4 15.86 24.57 -3.76
CA ALA A 4 15.73 25.70 -2.84
C ALA A 4 16.04 25.32 -1.39
N ALA A 5 15.69 24.10 -0.98
CA ALA A 5 15.95 23.56 0.35
C ALA A 5 15.98 22.03 0.30
N ILE A 6 16.67 21.42 1.26
CA ILE A 6 16.72 19.98 1.48
C ILE A 6 16.23 19.71 2.90
N ARG A 7 15.47 18.63 3.08
CA ARG A 7 15.05 18.12 4.39
C ARG A 7 15.46 16.66 4.49
N PHE A 8 15.90 16.29 5.67
CA PHE A 8 16.30 14.94 5.99
C PHE A 8 15.32 14.35 7.00
N LYS A 9 15.12 13.04 6.92
CA LYS A 9 14.38 12.30 7.93
C LYS A 9 15.22 12.22 9.20
N VAL A 10 14.62 12.55 10.34
CA VAL A 10 15.27 12.58 11.65
C VAL A 10 15.08 11.26 12.38
N ASN A 11 13.82 10.82 12.50
CA ASN A 11 13.47 9.56 13.15
C ASN A 11 13.41 8.43 12.12
N LEU A 12 14.26 7.41 12.29
CA LEU A 12 14.37 6.29 11.37
C LEU A 12 13.67 5.07 11.95
N PRO A 13 12.60 4.53 11.32
CA PRO A 13 11.97 3.31 11.76
C PRO A 13 12.89 2.10 11.56
N ASN A 14 12.83 1.16 12.52
CA ASN A 14 13.58 -0.09 12.46
C ASN A 14 12.73 -1.22 13.06
N TYR A 15 11.53 -1.40 12.52
CA TYR A 15 10.56 -2.40 12.96
C TYR A 15 9.71 -2.87 11.77
N GLY A 16 9.16 -4.07 11.86
CA GLY A 16 8.32 -4.65 10.81
C GLY A 16 9.07 -4.76 9.49
N VAL A 17 8.58 -4.05 8.48
CA VAL A 17 9.18 -4.00 7.13
C VAL A 17 10.26 -2.93 6.98
N PHE A 18 10.50 -2.13 8.00
CA PHE A 18 11.47 -1.04 7.98
C PHE A 18 12.78 -1.45 8.63
N ASP A 19 13.89 -1.21 7.95
CA ASP A 19 15.25 -1.46 8.42
C ASP A 19 16.15 -0.26 8.07
N GLU A 20 15.62 0.96 8.31
CA GLU A 20 16.27 2.20 7.87
C GLU A 20 17.55 2.49 8.64
N LYS A 21 17.60 2.18 9.95
CA LYS A 21 18.79 2.41 10.79
C LYS A 21 20.03 1.65 10.31
N ARG A 22 19.84 0.53 9.58
CA ARG A 22 20.96 -0.25 9.04
C ARG A 22 21.59 0.41 7.83
N VAL A 23 20.81 1.19 7.06
CA VAL A 23 21.21 1.71 5.75
C VAL A 23 21.46 3.22 5.78
N PHE A 24 20.71 3.95 6.61
CA PHE A 24 20.72 5.41 6.65
C PHE A 24 21.17 5.95 8.01
N ALA A 25 21.76 7.14 7.99
CA ALA A 25 22.02 7.94 9.17
C ALA A 25 20.87 8.94 9.41
N ARG A 26 20.59 9.23 10.67
CA ARG A 26 19.63 10.29 11.06
C ARG A 26 20.07 11.64 10.51
N GLY A 27 19.13 12.40 9.97
CA GLY A 27 19.37 13.78 9.58
C GLY A 27 19.25 14.75 10.75
N PRO A 28 19.76 15.98 10.61
CA PRO A 28 19.53 17.02 11.61
C PRO A 28 18.09 17.52 11.55
N VAL A 29 17.55 17.90 12.70
CA VAL A 29 16.29 18.67 12.77
C VAL A 29 16.49 20.01 12.08
N ALA A 30 15.59 20.37 11.18
CA ALA A 30 15.64 21.61 10.42
C ALA A 30 14.33 22.39 10.56
N GLY A 31 14.44 23.72 10.68
CA GLY A 31 13.28 24.60 10.72
C GLY A 31 12.46 24.63 9.41
N PRO A 32 11.31 25.31 9.38
CA PRO A 32 10.45 25.39 8.21
C PRO A 32 11.13 26.03 7.00
N MET A 33 10.69 25.68 5.80
CA MET A 33 11.10 26.36 4.57
C MET A 33 10.04 27.39 4.16
N THR A 34 10.47 28.50 3.57
CA THR A 34 9.55 29.50 3.05
C THR A 34 9.25 29.25 1.58
N ILE A 35 7.98 29.02 1.25
CA ILE A 35 7.49 28.85 -0.11
C ILE A 35 6.43 29.90 -0.38
N ARG A 36 6.69 30.82 -1.30
CA ARG A 36 5.78 31.95 -1.63
C ARG A 36 5.30 32.73 -0.41
N GLY A 37 6.17 32.94 0.55
CA GLY A 37 5.86 33.68 1.78
C GLY A 37 5.21 32.86 2.90
N VAL A 38 4.91 31.61 2.69
CA VAL A 38 4.34 30.68 3.69
C VAL A 38 5.44 29.82 4.29
N ARG A 39 5.50 29.67 5.59
CA ARG A 39 6.49 28.84 6.29
C ARG A 39 5.97 27.41 6.44
N ILE A 40 6.52 26.52 5.65
CA ILE A 40 6.12 25.12 5.57
C ILE A 40 7.06 24.25 6.41
N GLY A 41 6.53 23.55 7.40
CA GLY A 41 7.22 22.47 8.11
C GLY A 41 7.07 21.16 7.36
N VAL A 42 8.17 20.41 7.20
CA VAL A 42 8.17 19.13 6.47
C VAL A 42 8.77 18.04 7.35
N PRO A 43 8.02 17.52 8.33
CA PRO A 43 8.40 16.27 9.00
C PRO A 43 8.18 15.09 8.06
N ILE A 44 9.07 14.10 8.05
CA ILE A 44 9.04 13.01 7.08
C ILE A 44 8.60 11.72 7.76
N CYS A 45 7.41 11.24 7.43
CA CYS A 45 6.88 9.93 7.85
C CYS A 45 7.03 9.70 9.36
N GLU A 46 8.03 8.93 9.80
CA GLU A 46 8.32 8.57 11.19
C GLU A 46 8.55 9.79 12.10
N ASP A 47 8.93 10.94 11.55
CA ASP A 47 9.08 12.18 12.33
C ASP A 47 7.77 12.66 12.98
N THR A 48 6.63 12.13 12.54
CA THR A 48 5.31 12.41 13.14
C THR A 48 4.87 11.39 14.18
N TRP A 49 5.56 10.23 14.26
CA TRP A 49 5.24 9.20 15.24
C TRP A 49 6.02 9.48 16.52
N LEU A 50 5.32 9.57 17.64
CA LEU A 50 5.98 9.57 18.95
C LEU A 50 6.03 8.15 19.46
N GLU A 51 7.21 7.56 19.45
CA GLU A 51 7.49 6.50 20.39
C GLU A 51 7.97 7.14 21.70
N GLU A 52 7.53 6.62 22.84
CA GLU A 52 8.02 7.01 24.18
C GLU A 52 9.48 6.53 24.40
N SER A 53 10.33 6.69 23.39
CA SER A 53 11.74 6.35 23.50
C SER A 53 12.56 7.63 23.54
N ALA A 54 13.53 7.69 24.45
CA ALA A 54 14.46 8.81 24.58
C ALA A 54 15.32 9.06 23.33
N GLU A 55 15.19 8.21 22.32
CA GLU A 55 15.93 8.32 21.05
C GLU A 55 15.19 9.15 19.99
N TYR A 56 13.87 9.38 20.15
CA TYR A 56 13.06 10.10 19.16
C TYR A 56 12.98 11.57 19.51
N GLU A 57 13.33 12.42 18.54
CA GLU A 57 13.15 13.87 18.67
C GLU A 57 11.75 14.28 18.24
N ASN A 58 11.12 15.20 18.95
CA ASN A 58 9.83 15.75 18.57
C ASN A 58 10.02 16.81 17.46
N VAL A 59 10.11 16.31 16.22
CA VAL A 59 10.32 17.16 15.04
C VAL A 59 9.16 18.12 14.81
N VAL A 60 7.92 17.71 15.14
CA VAL A 60 6.73 18.54 14.94
C VAL A 60 6.74 19.73 15.89
N GLU A 61 7.06 19.53 17.16
CA GLU A 61 7.20 20.59 18.17
C GLU A 61 8.28 21.59 17.74
N CYS A 62 9.46 21.11 17.38
CA CYS A 62 10.55 21.95 16.89
C CYS A 62 10.15 22.80 15.67
N LEU A 63 9.38 22.23 14.72
CA LEU A 63 8.88 22.95 13.56
C LEU A 63 7.87 24.04 13.96
N ALA A 64 6.97 23.75 14.91
CA ALA A 64 5.99 24.71 15.42
C ALA A 64 6.70 25.87 16.15
N GLU A 65 7.60 25.59 17.07
CA GLU A 65 8.38 26.58 17.83
C GLU A 65 9.25 27.46 16.91
N THR A 66 9.79 26.89 15.85
CA THR A 66 10.57 27.65 14.85
C THR A 66 9.71 28.36 13.81
N GLY A 67 8.38 28.36 13.99
CA GLY A 67 7.41 29.19 13.28
C GLY A 67 6.92 28.60 11.95
N ALA A 68 6.74 27.30 11.84
CA ALA A 68 5.95 26.72 10.77
C ALA A 68 4.51 27.23 10.82
N GLU A 69 3.87 27.34 9.67
CA GLU A 69 2.46 27.76 9.55
C GLU A 69 1.57 26.61 9.03
N ILE A 70 2.15 25.67 8.29
CA ILE A 70 1.49 24.45 7.75
C ILE A 70 2.50 23.31 7.82
N LEU A 71 2.03 22.14 8.21
CA LEU A 71 2.81 20.90 8.16
C LEU A 71 2.47 20.11 6.89
N ILE A 72 3.48 19.65 6.14
CA ILE A 72 3.33 18.75 5.02
C ILE A 72 4.18 17.51 5.30
N VAL A 73 3.52 16.38 5.47
CA VAL A 73 4.13 15.11 5.89
C VAL A 73 4.16 14.13 4.71
N PRO A 74 5.28 13.99 3.99
CA PRO A 74 5.43 12.94 2.99
C PRO A 74 5.64 11.58 3.67
N ASN A 75 4.87 10.58 3.24
CA ASN A 75 4.86 9.25 3.84
C ASN A 75 5.03 8.14 2.80
N GLY A 76 5.79 7.11 3.18
CA GLY A 76 5.79 5.79 2.60
C GLY A 76 5.20 4.79 3.60
N SER A 77 3.96 5.02 4.02
CA SER A 77 3.28 4.17 5.01
C SER A 77 2.52 3.06 4.28
N PRO A 78 2.95 1.77 4.41
CA PRO A 78 2.29 0.67 3.73
C PRO A 78 0.91 0.38 4.32
N TYR A 79 0.06 -0.17 3.46
CA TYR A 79 -1.27 -0.63 3.85
C TYR A 79 -1.18 -1.78 4.86
N ALA A 80 -2.02 -1.68 5.87
CA ALA A 80 -2.41 -2.77 6.74
C ALA A 80 -3.85 -2.52 7.20
N ARG A 81 -4.61 -3.58 7.48
CA ARG A 81 -6.00 -3.47 7.95
C ARG A 81 -6.05 -2.62 9.23
N GLY A 82 -6.91 -1.60 9.25
CA GLY A 82 -7.07 -0.66 10.38
C GLY A 82 -5.97 0.41 10.52
N LYS A 83 -4.97 0.43 9.66
CA LYS A 83 -3.88 1.42 9.77
C LYS A 83 -4.28 2.85 9.41
N SER A 84 -5.35 3.04 8.65
CA SER A 84 -5.94 4.36 8.36
C SER A 84 -6.35 5.11 9.63
N ASP A 85 -6.97 4.41 10.58
CA ASP A 85 -7.40 5.01 11.85
C ASP A 85 -6.20 5.40 12.72
N ILE A 86 -5.15 4.57 12.70
CA ILE A 86 -3.90 4.86 13.42
C ILE A 86 -3.23 6.12 12.83
N ARG A 87 -3.13 6.22 11.49
CA ARG A 87 -2.58 7.40 10.80
C ARG A 87 -3.35 8.67 11.15
N LEU A 88 -4.69 8.57 11.15
CA LEU A 88 -5.55 9.70 11.52
C LEU A 88 -5.33 10.10 12.98
N SER A 89 -5.31 9.13 13.91
CA SER A 89 -5.10 9.39 15.34
C SER A 89 -3.75 10.05 15.61
N VAL A 90 -2.67 9.58 14.99
CA VAL A 90 -1.34 10.18 15.08
C VAL A 90 -1.36 11.61 14.53
N SER A 91 -1.99 11.83 13.37
CA SER A 91 -2.06 13.16 12.77
C SER A 91 -2.88 14.15 13.63
N VAL A 92 -3.99 13.70 14.23
CA VAL A 92 -4.80 14.50 15.17
C VAL A 92 -3.98 14.88 16.39
N ALA A 93 -3.17 13.95 16.93
CA ALA A 93 -2.27 14.27 18.06
C ALA A 93 -1.26 15.37 17.68
N ARG A 94 -0.65 15.27 16.48
CA ARG A 94 0.31 16.28 15.99
C ARG A 94 -0.34 17.66 15.76
N VAL A 95 -1.56 17.68 15.20
CA VAL A 95 -2.32 18.93 15.04
C VAL A 95 -2.68 19.52 16.40
N THR A 96 -3.05 18.68 17.37
CA THR A 96 -3.42 19.14 18.72
C THR A 96 -2.22 19.72 19.47
N GLU A 97 -1.04 19.17 19.31
CA GLU A 97 0.20 19.62 19.92
C GLU A 97 0.71 20.93 19.31
N SER A 98 0.66 21.03 17.99
CA SER A 98 1.28 22.15 17.26
C SER A 98 0.34 23.33 16.98
N ASP A 99 -0.98 23.13 17.09
CA ASP A 99 -2.03 24.03 16.59
C ASP A 99 -1.90 24.40 15.10
N LEU A 100 -1.23 23.55 14.31
CA LEU A 100 -1.00 23.75 12.88
C LEU A 100 -1.85 22.81 12.03
N PRO A 101 -2.36 23.26 10.87
CA PRO A 101 -2.96 22.36 9.89
C PRO A 101 -1.91 21.42 9.30
N LEU A 102 -2.32 20.19 9.01
CA LEU A 102 -1.44 19.11 8.58
C LEU A 102 -1.93 18.45 7.30
N VAL A 103 -1.05 18.35 6.31
CA VAL A 103 -1.24 17.55 5.08
C VAL A 103 -0.52 16.23 5.27
N TYR A 104 -1.28 15.13 5.37
CA TYR A 104 -0.74 13.77 5.34
C TYR A 104 -0.73 13.28 3.89
N LEU A 105 0.45 13.26 3.28
CA LEU A 105 0.64 12.80 1.90
C LEU A 105 1.26 11.40 1.90
N ASN A 106 0.53 10.39 1.41
CA ASN A 106 1.02 9.01 1.35
C ASN A 106 1.22 8.53 -0.08
N GLN A 107 2.16 7.63 -0.27
CA GLN A 107 2.40 6.96 -1.56
C GLN A 107 1.21 6.11 -1.99
N VAL A 108 1.09 5.88 -3.31
CA VAL A 108 0.16 4.91 -3.91
C VAL A 108 0.94 3.97 -4.81
N GLY A 109 0.73 2.68 -4.63
CA GLY A 109 1.28 1.65 -5.51
C GLY A 109 1.74 0.40 -4.78
N GLY A 110 2.04 -0.65 -5.54
CA GLY A 110 2.68 -1.87 -5.06
C GLY A 110 4.19 -1.81 -5.30
N GLN A 111 4.97 -2.31 -4.36
CA GLN A 111 6.41 -2.46 -4.47
C GLN A 111 6.85 -3.72 -3.71
N ASP A 112 7.33 -4.72 -4.45
CA ASP A 112 7.65 -6.05 -3.91
C ASP A 112 6.46 -6.61 -3.09
N GLU A 113 6.63 -6.93 -1.82
CA GLU A 113 5.56 -7.39 -0.92
C GLU A 113 4.74 -6.26 -0.27
N LEU A 114 5.04 -5.01 -0.56
CA LEU A 114 4.36 -3.86 0.05
C LEU A 114 3.33 -3.24 -0.89
N VAL A 115 2.23 -2.79 -0.32
CA VAL A 115 1.23 -1.98 -1.00
C VAL A 115 1.04 -0.68 -0.23
N PHE A 116 1.06 0.44 -0.95
CA PHE A 116 0.79 1.76 -0.42
C PHE A 116 -0.57 2.21 -0.92
N ASP A 117 -1.47 2.43 0.00
CA ASP A 117 -2.89 2.72 -0.27
C ASP A 117 -3.17 4.20 -0.58
N GLY A 118 -2.22 5.08 -0.38
CA GLY A 118 -2.47 6.52 -0.52
C GLY A 118 -3.37 7.04 0.58
N ALA A 119 -4.65 7.23 0.28
CA ALA A 119 -5.64 7.76 1.21
C ALA A 119 -5.16 9.05 1.91
N SER A 120 -4.43 9.89 1.18
CA SER A 120 -3.89 11.15 1.68
C SER A 120 -4.99 12.08 2.17
N PHE A 121 -4.75 12.84 3.23
CA PHE A 121 -5.75 13.71 3.81
C PHE A 121 -5.17 15.01 4.35
N VAL A 122 -6.05 15.96 4.66
CA VAL A 122 -5.69 17.23 5.31
C VAL A 122 -6.55 17.44 6.54
N LEU A 123 -5.91 17.77 7.65
CA LEU A 123 -6.55 18.26 8.86
C LEU A 123 -6.31 19.77 9.01
N ASN A 124 -7.35 20.51 9.35
CA ASN A 124 -7.22 21.89 9.82
C ASN A 124 -6.72 21.94 11.27
N ALA A 125 -6.27 23.09 11.72
CA ALA A 125 -5.81 23.31 13.10
C ALA A 125 -6.89 22.97 14.16
N ASP A 126 -8.18 23.10 13.81
CA ASP A 126 -9.30 22.67 14.64
C ASP A 126 -9.58 21.14 14.59
N ARG A 127 -8.68 20.34 13.97
CA ARG A 127 -8.75 18.89 13.75
C ARG A 127 -9.87 18.45 12.81
N SER A 128 -10.60 19.38 12.19
CA SER A 128 -11.58 19.05 11.17
C SER A 128 -10.90 18.48 9.92
N LEU A 129 -11.50 17.44 9.32
CA LEU A 129 -11.06 16.88 8.05
C LEU A 129 -11.38 17.86 6.92
N ALA A 130 -10.35 18.45 6.31
CA ALA A 130 -10.46 19.45 5.26
C ALA A 130 -10.48 18.86 3.85
N ALA A 131 -9.79 17.73 3.66
CA ALA A 131 -9.77 16.98 2.41
C ALA A 131 -9.41 15.52 2.70
N GLN A 132 -9.96 14.60 1.87
CA GLN A 132 -9.63 13.18 1.87
C GLN A 132 -9.57 12.70 0.44
N LEU A 133 -8.44 12.14 0.03
CA LEU A 133 -8.23 11.61 -1.31
C LEU A 133 -8.60 10.12 -1.36
N PRO A 134 -8.89 9.57 -2.55
CA PRO A 134 -9.22 8.16 -2.68
C PRO A 134 -8.06 7.25 -2.26
N ALA A 135 -8.39 6.06 -1.79
CA ALA A 135 -7.44 4.99 -1.52
C ALA A 135 -7.17 4.16 -2.79
N PHE A 136 -5.97 3.58 -2.90
CA PHE A 136 -5.53 2.69 -3.98
C PHE A 136 -5.52 3.29 -5.39
N GLU A 137 -5.71 4.59 -5.51
CA GLU A 137 -5.72 5.32 -6.77
C GLU A 137 -4.74 6.50 -6.76
N LYS A 138 -4.02 6.68 -7.85
CA LYS A 138 -3.19 7.89 -8.06
C LYS A 138 -4.10 9.07 -8.34
N SER A 139 -3.95 10.14 -7.57
CA SER A 139 -4.75 11.34 -7.75
C SER A 139 -3.91 12.60 -7.62
N LEU A 140 -4.32 13.64 -8.33
CA LEU A 140 -3.77 15.00 -8.23
C LEU A 140 -4.92 15.96 -7.98
N VAL A 141 -4.92 16.60 -6.82
CA VAL A 141 -6.00 17.48 -6.39
C VAL A 141 -5.44 18.85 -6.02
N THR A 142 -6.10 19.91 -6.48
CA THR A 142 -5.81 21.28 -6.06
C THR A 142 -6.64 21.62 -4.82
N LEU A 143 -5.96 22.05 -3.76
CA LEU A 143 -6.59 22.46 -2.50
C LEU A 143 -6.57 23.98 -2.37
N GLN A 144 -7.61 24.55 -1.77
CA GLN A 144 -7.68 25.98 -1.48
C GLN A 144 -7.28 26.23 -0.04
N TRP A 145 -6.41 27.22 0.14
CA TRP A 145 -5.94 27.66 1.43
C TRP A 145 -6.25 29.14 1.64
N THR A 146 -6.87 29.47 2.77
CA THR A 146 -7.16 30.84 3.18
C THR A 146 -6.46 31.15 4.49
N LYS A 147 -5.85 32.34 4.58
CA LYS A 147 -5.22 32.85 5.82
C LYS A 147 -6.16 33.82 6.52
N SER A 148 -6.35 33.65 7.82
CA SER A 148 -7.09 34.53 8.69
C SER A 148 -6.25 34.88 9.92
N ALA A 149 -6.81 35.64 10.85
CA ALA A 149 -6.18 35.90 12.15
C ALA A 149 -5.98 34.61 12.98
N ALA A 150 -6.80 33.57 12.73
CA ALA A 150 -6.71 32.28 13.38
C ALA A 150 -5.74 31.28 12.65
N GLY A 151 -4.98 31.77 11.67
CA GLY A 151 -4.05 30.92 10.89
C GLY A 151 -4.61 30.47 9.54
N TRP A 152 -3.97 29.44 8.98
CA TRP A 152 -4.34 28.86 7.68
C TRP A 152 -5.47 27.83 7.82
N ARG A 153 -6.40 27.88 6.88
CA ARG A 153 -7.49 26.90 6.75
C ARG A 153 -7.55 26.35 5.33
N CYS A 154 -7.65 25.03 5.23
CA CYS A 154 -7.80 24.30 3.97
C CYS A 154 -9.27 23.92 3.71
N THR A 155 -9.64 23.88 2.44
CA THR A 155 -10.88 23.27 1.95
C THR A 155 -10.58 22.45 0.70
N GLY A 156 -11.18 21.26 0.59
CA GLY A 156 -11.00 20.35 -0.53
C GLY A 156 -12.06 19.26 -0.58
N PRO A 157 -11.97 18.32 -1.54
CA PRO A 157 -12.88 17.20 -1.63
C PRO A 157 -12.67 16.21 -0.50
N VAL A 158 -13.75 15.59 -0.04
CA VAL A 158 -13.73 14.49 0.92
C VAL A 158 -14.30 13.24 0.26
N THR A 159 -13.42 12.31 -0.12
CA THR A 159 -13.79 11.04 -0.74
C THR A 159 -14.04 9.98 0.33
N PRO A 160 -15.18 9.26 0.29
CA PRO A 160 -15.41 8.13 1.19
C PRO A 160 -14.32 7.08 1.05
N GLN A 161 -13.86 6.55 2.17
CA GLN A 161 -12.84 5.49 2.18
C GLN A 161 -13.49 4.12 2.15
N ILE A 162 -12.80 3.16 1.54
CA ILE A 162 -13.14 1.74 1.62
C ILE A 162 -12.37 1.11 2.77
N ASP A 163 -12.95 0.13 3.42
CA ASP A 163 -12.40 -0.59 4.56
C ASP A 163 -12.61 -2.11 4.47
N GLY A 164 -12.13 -2.83 5.48
CA GLY A 164 -12.31 -4.27 5.63
C GLY A 164 -11.91 -5.07 4.38
N ASP A 165 -12.72 -6.04 4.00
CA ASP A 165 -12.42 -6.96 2.91
C ASP A 165 -12.35 -6.27 1.54
N LYS A 166 -13.07 -5.16 1.36
CA LYS A 166 -12.96 -4.37 0.12
C LYS A 166 -11.60 -3.71 -0.02
N ALA A 167 -11.05 -3.18 1.07
CA ALA A 167 -9.73 -2.58 1.08
C ALA A 167 -8.63 -3.64 0.90
N ASP A 168 -8.76 -4.82 1.54
CA ASP A 168 -7.84 -5.93 1.36
C ASP A 168 -7.82 -6.42 -0.10
N TYR A 169 -8.98 -6.57 -0.71
CA TYR A 169 -9.11 -6.95 -2.12
C TYR A 169 -8.46 -5.92 -3.04
N ALA A 170 -8.72 -4.63 -2.82
CA ALA A 170 -8.12 -3.54 -3.59
C ALA A 170 -6.59 -3.51 -3.44
N ALA A 171 -6.08 -3.81 -2.24
CA ALA A 171 -4.64 -3.93 -2.00
C ALA A 171 -4.03 -5.08 -2.81
N CYS A 172 -4.67 -6.26 -2.84
CA CYS A 172 -4.22 -7.39 -3.65
C CYS A 172 -4.20 -7.07 -5.15
N VAL A 173 -5.25 -6.42 -5.65
CA VAL A 173 -5.36 -5.99 -7.07
C VAL A 173 -4.27 -4.98 -7.41
N LEU A 174 -4.04 -3.96 -6.57
CA LEU A 174 -3.02 -2.94 -6.79
C LEU A 174 -1.61 -3.55 -6.74
N GLY A 175 -1.33 -4.40 -5.75
CA GLY A 175 -0.05 -5.08 -5.58
C GLY A 175 0.31 -5.93 -6.79
N LEU A 176 -0.59 -6.80 -7.22
CA LEU A 176 -0.37 -7.65 -8.38
C LEU A 176 -0.20 -6.84 -9.67
N ARG A 177 -1.05 -5.84 -9.90
CA ARG A 177 -0.96 -4.98 -11.08
C ARG A 177 0.39 -4.31 -11.18
N ASP A 178 0.83 -3.66 -10.10
CA ASP A 178 2.08 -2.92 -10.09
C ASP A 178 3.29 -3.84 -10.19
N TYR A 179 3.27 -5.01 -9.53
CA TYR A 179 4.33 -6.00 -9.63
C TYR A 179 4.53 -6.47 -11.09
N VAL A 180 3.44 -6.88 -11.75
CA VAL A 180 3.50 -7.35 -13.14
C VAL A 180 3.93 -6.24 -14.10
N GLN A 181 3.40 -5.02 -13.91
CA GLN A 181 3.70 -3.89 -14.82
C GLN A 181 5.13 -3.38 -14.64
N LYS A 182 5.59 -3.20 -13.39
CA LYS A 182 6.93 -2.68 -13.09
C LYS A 182 8.05 -3.63 -13.53
N ASN A 183 7.79 -4.94 -13.49
CA ASN A 183 8.74 -5.95 -13.95
C ASN A 183 8.62 -6.26 -15.46
N GLY A 184 7.68 -5.64 -16.17
CA GLY A 184 7.50 -5.82 -17.60
C GLY A 184 6.98 -7.21 -18.00
N PHE A 185 6.32 -7.94 -17.09
CA PHE A 185 5.75 -9.25 -17.39
C PHE A 185 4.54 -9.13 -18.32
N PRO A 186 4.42 -10.04 -19.33
CA PRO A 186 3.32 -9.97 -20.29
C PRO A 186 1.96 -10.32 -19.68
N GLY A 187 1.92 -11.06 -18.60
CA GLY A 187 0.73 -11.55 -17.90
C GLY A 187 1.08 -12.53 -16.81
N VAL A 188 0.07 -13.24 -16.33
CA VAL A 188 0.22 -14.29 -15.30
C VAL A 188 -0.38 -15.60 -15.74
N LEU A 189 0.19 -16.69 -15.24
CA LEU A 189 -0.31 -18.05 -15.36
C LEU A 189 -0.57 -18.58 -13.96
N LEU A 190 -1.73 -19.19 -13.74
CA LEU A 190 -2.10 -19.78 -12.46
C LEU A 190 -2.76 -21.14 -12.61
N GLY A 191 -2.53 -22.02 -11.63
CA GLY A 191 -3.27 -23.26 -11.48
C GLY A 191 -4.70 -23.00 -11.02
N VAL A 192 -5.70 -23.49 -11.74
CA VAL A 192 -7.11 -23.38 -11.36
C VAL A 192 -7.60 -24.76 -10.93
N SER A 193 -7.79 -24.94 -9.63
CA SER A 193 -8.11 -26.26 -9.04
C SER A 193 -9.61 -26.53 -8.91
N GLY A 194 -10.46 -25.55 -9.17
CA GLY A 194 -11.90 -25.58 -8.85
C GLY A 194 -12.21 -25.21 -7.38
N GLY A 195 -11.19 -24.96 -6.54
CA GLY A 195 -11.34 -24.47 -5.17
C GLY A 195 -11.39 -22.95 -5.09
N ILE A 196 -11.91 -22.44 -3.97
CA ILE A 196 -12.15 -20.99 -3.74
C ILE A 196 -10.86 -20.16 -3.78
N ASP A 197 -9.75 -20.66 -3.27
CA ASP A 197 -8.48 -19.93 -3.23
C ASP A 197 -7.97 -19.59 -4.63
N SER A 198 -7.93 -20.61 -5.50
CA SER A 198 -7.53 -20.41 -6.90
C SER A 198 -8.53 -19.56 -7.68
N ALA A 199 -9.81 -19.62 -7.32
CA ALA A 199 -10.85 -18.79 -7.90
C ALA A 199 -10.67 -17.31 -7.52
N LEU A 200 -10.39 -17.03 -6.25
CA LEU A 200 -10.10 -15.68 -5.76
C LEU A 200 -8.84 -15.12 -6.41
N CYS A 201 -7.76 -15.90 -6.47
CA CYS A 201 -6.53 -15.49 -7.17
C CYS A 201 -6.77 -15.16 -8.64
N ALA A 202 -7.60 -15.96 -9.34
CA ALA A 202 -7.96 -15.69 -10.72
C ALA A 202 -8.77 -14.39 -10.88
N ALA A 203 -9.73 -14.14 -9.99
CA ALA A 203 -10.51 -12.91 -9.99
C ALA A 203 -9.63 -11.67 -9.76
N ILE A 204 -8.77 -11.71 -8.74
CA ILE A 204 -7.78 -10.65 -8.47
C ILE A 204 -6.89 -10.40 -9.68
N ALA A 205 -6.42 -11.47 -10.34
CA ALA A 205 -5.57 -11.35 -11.52
C ALA A 205 -6.29 -10.68 -12.70
N VAL A 206 -7.55 -11.00 -12.92
CA VAL A 206 -8.37 -10.38 -13.98
C VAL A 206 -8.63 -8.91 -13.68
N ASP A 207 -8.98 -8.57 -12.44
CA ASP A 207 -9.21 -7.17 -12.04
C ASP A 207 -7.91 -6.33 -12.08
N ALA A 208 -6.77 -6.97 -11.85
CA ALA A 208 -5.48 -6.30 -11.91
C ALA A 208 -4.97 -6.07 -13.33
N LEU A 209 -5.17 -7.03 -14.26
CA LEU A 209 -4.45 -7.09 -15.53
C LEU A 209 -5.35 -7.13 -16.77
N GLY A 210 -6.63 -7.43 -16.62
CA GLY A 210 -7.54 -7.79 -17.71
C GLY A 210 -7.46 -9.27 -18.07
N ALA A 211 -8.59 -9.83 -18.53
CA ALA A 211 -8.73 -11.26 -18.80
C ALA A 211 -7.73 -11.80 -19.85
N GLU A 212 -7.35 -10.99 -20.83
CA GLU A 212 -6.44 -11.32 -21.91
C GLU A 212 -4.99 -11.58 -21.44
N ARG A 213 -4.63 -11.07 -20.25
CA ARG A 213 -3.30 -11.25 -19.65
C ARG A 213 -3.27 -12.33 -18.57
N VAL A 214 -4.38 -13.06 -18.38
CA VAL A 214 -4.51 -14.13 -17.39
C VAL A 214 -4.75 -15.45 -18.09
N ARG A 215 -3.94 -16.46 -17.75
CA ARG A 215 -4.08 -17.84 -18.22
C ARG A 215 -4.29 -18.78 -17.05
N GLY A 216 -5.41 -19.53 -17.06
CA GLY A 216 -5.71 -20.59 -16.11
C GLY A 216 -5.30 -21.95 -16.65
N VAL A 217 -4.69 -22.78 -15.82
CA VAL A 217 -4.34 -24.16 -16.16
C VAL A 217 -4.89 -25.11 -15.11
N MET A 218 -5.65 -26.12 -15.55
CA MET A 218 -6.07 -27.24 -14.71
C MET A 218 -5.12 -28.42 -14.93
N LEU A 219 -4.63 -28.99 -13.84
CA LEU A 219 -3.65 -30.07 -13.82
C LEU A 219 -4.27 -31.36 -13.24
N PRO A 220 -5.21 -32.05 -13.94
CA PRO A 220 -5.93 -33.16 -13.36
C PRO A 220 -5.06 -34.44 -13.27
N PHE A 221 -5.33 -35.19 -12.22
CA PHE A 221 -4.79 -36.54 -12.00
C PHE A 221 -5.93 -37.48 -11.54
N ARG A 222 -5.64 -38.77 -11.37
CA ARG A 222 -6.62 -39.81 -11.01
C ARG A 222 -7.50 -39.54 -9.79
N PHE A 223 -7.02 -38.64 -8.89
CA PHE A 223 -7.75 -38.26 -7.69
C PHE A 223 -8.59 -36.96 -7.84
N THR A 224 -8.51 -36.32 -9.01
CA THR A 224 -9.24 -35.07 -9.24
C THR A 224 -10.72 -35.35 -9.42
N ALA A 225 -11.56 -34.80 -8.55
CA ALA A 225 -13.01 -34.97 -8.61
C ALA A 225 -13.58 -34.24 -9.85
N GLN A 226 -14.65 -34.80 -10.44
CA GLN A 226 -15.32 -34.20 -11.60
C GLN A 226 -15.86 -32.80 -11.29
N VAL A 227 -16.39 -32.55 -10.08
CA VAL A 227 -16.88 -31.24 -9.65
C VAL A 227 -15.78 -30.18 -9.73
N SER A 228 -14.54 -30.51 -9.37
CA SER A 228 -13.40 -29.59 -9.46
C SER A 228 -13.06 -29.21 -10.91
N LEU A 229 -13.15 -30.16 -11.84
CA LEU A 229 -12.96 -29.91 -13.27
C LEU A 229 -14.04 -28.98 -13.81
N ASP A 230 -15.29 -29.27 -13.46
CA ASP A 230 -16.45 -28.50 -13.91
C ASP A 230 -16.43 -27.06 -13.36
N ASP A 231 -16.09 -26.89 -12.09
CA ASP A 231 -16.05 -25.58 -11.45
C ASP A 231 -14.87 -24.74 -11.96
N ALA A 232 -13.70 -25.33 -12.18
CA ALA A 232 -12.58 -24.65 -12.83
C ALA A 232 -12.94 -24.13 -14.23
N ALA A 233 -13.60 -24.97 -15.03
CA ALA A 233 -14.04 -24.58 -16.37
C ALA A 233 -15.11 -23.49 -16.36
N LYS A 234 -16.09 -23.57 -15.44
CA LYS A 234 -17.12 -22.54 -15.26
C LYS A 234 -16.51 -21.21 -14.84
N LEU A 235 -15.57 -21.22 -13.88
CA LEU A 235 -14.85 -20.04 -13.43
C LEU A 235 -14.10 -19.36 -14.57
N ALA A 236 -13.30 -20.14 -15.32
CA ALA A 236 -12.52 -19.61 -16.42
C ALA A 236 -13.41 -18.96 -17.50
N LYS A 237 -14.55 -19.59 -17.80
CA LYS A 237 -15.55 -19.03 -18.72
C LYS A 237 -16.18 -17.75 -18.17
N ALA A 238 -16.52 -17.71 -16.90
CA ALA A 238 -17.12 -16.54 -16.25
C ALA A 238 -16.18 -15.33 -16.23
N LEU A 239 -14.88 -15.59 -15.99
CA LEU A 239 -13.83 -14.56 -15.99
C LEU A 239 -13.34 -14.19 -17.41
N GLY A 240 -13.71 -14.95 -18.44
CA GLY A 240 -13.27 -14.72 -19.82
C GLY A 240 -11.78 -14.97 -20.06
N ILE A 241 -11.12 -15.76 -19.21
CA ILE A 241 -9.69 -16.04 -19.31
C ILE A 241 -9.40 -17.24 -20.24
N ARG A 242 -8.19 -17.25 -20.79
CA ARG A 242 -7.70 -18.45 -21.50
C ARG A 242 -7.51 -19.58 -20.49
N TYR A 243 -8.06 -20.76 -20.84
CA TYR A 243 -8.08 -21.92 -19.97
C TYR A 243 -7.59 -23.17 -20.71
N GLU A 244 -6.72 -23.94 -20.08
CA GLU A 244 -6.16 -25.19 -20.61
C GLU A 244 -6.25 -26.29 -19.56
N VAL A 245 -6.45 -27.50 -20.01
CA VAL A 245 -6.42 -28.72 -19.18
C VAL A 245 -5.21 -29.54 -19.59
N LEU A 246 -4.26 -29.70 -18.69
CA LEU A 246 -3.02 -30.45 -18.91
C LEU A 246 -2.94 -31.62 -17.92
N PRO A 247 -3.35 -32.84 -18.30
CA PRO A 247 -3.26 -34.03 -17.45
C PRO A 247 -1.81 -34.32 -17.05
N ILE A 248 -1.55 -34.49 -15.75
CA ILE A 248 -0.21 -34.71 -15.21
C ILE A 248 0.15 -36.18 -14.98
N ALA A 249 -0.68 -37.12 -15.42
CA ALA A 249 -0.50 -38.54 -15.17
C ALA A 249 0.88 -39.06 -15.63
N ALA A 250 1.35 -38.67 -16.81
CA ALA A 250 2.65 -39.09 -17.32
C ALA A 250 3.82 -38.66 -16.45
N ALA A 251 3.77 -37.41 -15.92
CA ALA A 251 4.80 -36.89 -15.04
C ALA A 251 4.78 -37.59 -13.68
N VAL A 252 3.58 -37.78 -13.09
CA VAL A 252 3.43 -38.44 -11.80
C VAL A 252 3.87 -39.91 -11.88
N ASN A 253 3.44 -40.66 -12.90
CA ASN A 253 3.86 -42.07 -13.10
C ASN A 253 5.39 -42.17 -13.26
N GLY A 254 6.02 -41.23 -13.98
CA GLY A 254 7.48 -41.21 -14.11
C GLY A 254 8.19 -41.01 -12.77
N PHE A 255 7.65 -40.16 -11.88
CA PHE A 255 8.17 -40.02 -10.51
C PHE A 255 7.90 -41.28 -9.66
N GLU A 256 6.72 -41.90 -9.77
CA GLU A 256 6.38 -43.14 -9.08
C GLU A 256 7.38 -44.24 -9.47
N ASP A 257 7.69 -44.38 -10.76
CA ASP A 257 8.69 -45.38 -11.27
C ASP A 257 10.10 -45.13 -10.73
N ILE A 258 10.56 -43.87 -10.71
CA ILE A 258 11.89 -43.50 -10.19
C ILE A 258 11.99 -43.78 -8.67
N LEU A 259 10.94 -43.54 -7.94
CA LEU A 259 10.91 -43.61 -6.48
C LEU A 259 10.50 -45.02 -5.96
N ALA A 260 10.07 -45.94 -6.83
CA ALA A 260 9.55 -47.24 -6.45
C ALA A 260 10.51 -48.03 -5.55
N GLY A 261 11.81 -47.99 -5.84
CA GLY A 261 12.83 -48.63 -5.00
C GLY A 261 13.00 -47.99 -3.62
N THR A 262 12.90 -46.67 -3.56
CA THR A 262 13.06 -45.89 -2.30
C THR A 262 11.88 -46.10 -1.35
N PHE A 263 10.68 -46.26 -1.89
CA PHE A 263 9.45 -46.44 -1.13
C PHE A 263 9.01 -47.92 -1.02
N ALA A 264 9.82 -48.85 -1.46
CA ALA A 264 9.50 -50.27 -1.36
C ALA A 264 9.25 -50.71 0.09
N GLY A 265 8.06 -51.26 0.36
CA GLY A 265 7.65 -51.70 1.71
C GLY A 265 7.10 -50.60 2.62
N LEU A 266 6.95 -49.38 2.14
CA LEU A 266 6.20 -48.34 2.86
C LEU A 266 4.70 -48.44 2.49
N PRO A 267 3.78 -48.15 3.50
CA PRO A 267 2.34 -48.19 3.28
C PRO A 267 1.86 -47.11 2.31
#